data_5db3089f7601641a193191979620a3d3
#
_entry.id   5db3089f7601641a193191979620a3d3
#
_cell.length_a   1.000
_cell.length_b   1.000
_cell.length_c   1.000
_cell.angle_alpha   90.00
_cell.angle_beta   90.00
_cell.angle_gamma   90.00
#
_symmetry.space_group_name_H-M   'P 1'
#
loop_
_entity.id
_entity.type
_entity.pdbx_description
1 polymer ?
#
loop_
_entity_poly.entity_id
_entity_poly.type
_entity_poly.pdbx_seq_one_letter_code
_entity_poly.pdbx_strand_id
1 'polypeptide(L)'
;MKPWAKPMLLTFVLASVAMCVRAEPIAQLKPTGYVDDFAHVLEPKAVAQMEEICRQIDQKARAQIAVVTIHSLDGSDIESYAVDLFKKWGIGDKASNRGVLILYAIDDRKARIEVGYGLEPILPDGKVGSFQREAIPFMRSGNYSQALLLVASRAADVIAKDAGVQLSTPQLAPSPTGPQEQPAGGISVAGIVLVIIVILVVLLTPLRTLLFWMLFSSIFGGGRGGGYGGGGWGGGGFGGGGGFGGSGFGGFGGGSSGGGGASSSW
;
A
#
# COMPACT_ATOMS: atom_id res chain seq x y z
N MET A 1 45.21 30.43 17.26
CA MET A 1 43.84 29.92 17.16
C MET A 1 43.18 30.09 18.53
N LYS A 2 42.12 30.89 18.64
CA LYS A 2 41.49 31.27 19.92
C LYS A 2 40.73 30.10 20.53
N PRO A 3 40.93 29.72 21.80
CA PRO A 3 40.40 28.51 22.41
C PRO A 3 38.86 28.49 22.64
N TRP A 4 38.17 29.59 22.36
CA TRP A 4 36.72 29.76 22.57
C TRP A 4 35.84 29.39 21.34
N ALA A 5 36.43 29.07 20.20
CA ALA A 5 35.69 28.68 19.01
C ALA A 5 35.16 27.23 19.07
N LYS A 6 35.73 26.38 19.91
CA LYS A 6 35.31 24.95 20.06
C LYS A 6 33.98 24.77 20.79
N PRO A 7 33.69 25.50 21.90
CA PRO A 7 32.37 25.31 22.57
C PRO A 7 31.22 25.89 21.75
N MET A 8 31.43 26.90 20.90
CA MET A 8 30.38 27.51 20.10
C MET A 8 29.94 26.61 18.93
N LEU A 9 30.86 25.82 18.39
CA LEU A 9 30.52 24.81 17.35
C LEU A 9 29.73 23.64 17.93
N LEU A 10 30.06 23.22 19.16
CA LEU A 10 29.37 22.11 19.82
C LEU A 10 27.93 22.48 20.22
N THR A 11 27.70 23.72 20.66
CA THR A 11 26.35 24.24 20.97
C THR A 11 25.51 24.41 19.71
N PHE A 12 26.08 24.75 18.58
CA PHE A 12 25.37 24.88 17.32
C PHE A 12 24.95 23.50 16.75
N VAL A 13 25.80 22.48 16.91
CA VAL A 13 25.49 21.10 16.52
C VAL A 13 24.42 20.50 17.44
N LEU A 14 24.45 20.80 18.74
CA LEU A 14 23.44 20.32 19.68
C LEU A 14 22.08 21.00 19.46
N ALA A 15 22.06 22.25 19.03
CA ALA A 15 20.83 22.98 18.72
C ALA A 15 20.17 22.54 17.40
N SER A 16 20.95 22.00 16.45
CA SER A 16 20.40 21.52 15.17
C SER A 16 19.79 20.11 15.27
N VAL A 17 20.06 19.35 16.33
CA VAL A 17 19.47 18.01 16.57
C VAL A 17 18.11 18.10 17.25
N ALA A 18 17.76 19.24 17.84
CA ALA A 18 16.43 19.51 18.39
C ALA A 18 15.43 19.93 17.30
N MET A 19 15.46 19.29 16.15
CA MET A 19 14.40 19.42 15.16
C MET A 19 13.23 18.57 15.68
N CYS A 20 12.39 19.23 16.45
CA CYS A 20 11.20 18.71 17.11
C CYS A 20 10.38 17.87 16.15
N VAL A 21 10.25 16.59 16.46
CA VAL A 21 9.06 15.82 16.10
C VAL A 21 7.89 16.52 16.80
N ARG A 22 7.22 17.39 16.08
CA ARG A 22 5.98 18.01 16.58
C ARG A 22 4.85 17.11 16.14
N ALA A 23 3.96 16.75 17.10
CA ALA A 23 2.66 16.23 16.76
C ALA A 23 2.03 17.11 15.70
N GLU A 24 1.31 16.50 14.78
CA GLU A 24 0.46 17.26 13.90
C GLU A 24 -0.80 17.65 14.67
N PRO A 25 -0.94 18.95 15.07
CA PRO A 25 -2.12 19.36 15.82
C PRO A 25 -3.35 19.07 14.97
N ILE A 26 -4.34 18.40 15.53
CA ILE A 26 -5.62 18.12 14.86
C ILE A 26 -6.14 19.36 14.11
N ALA A 27 -5.86 20.57 14.65
CA ALA A 27 -6.26 21.84 14.05
C ALA A 27 -5.72 22.05 12.63
N GLN A 28 -4.59 21.48 12.27
CA GLN A 28 -3.94 21.63 10.96
C GLN A 28 -4.33 20.52 9.97
N LEU A 29 -4.80 19.37 10.47
CA LEU A 29 -5.25 18.28 9.63
C LEU A 29 -6.56 18.64 8.96
N LYS A 30 -6.56 18.61 7.64
CA LYS A 30 -7.73 18.84 6.79
C LYS A 30 -7.93 17.61 5.90
N PRO A 31 -9.16 17.07 5.82
CA PRO A 31 -9.41 15.95 4.93
C PRO A 31 -9.28 16.40 3.48
N THR A 32 -8.50 15.67 2.69
CA THR A 32 -8.33 15.88 1.25
C THR A 32 -9.01 14.79 0.43
N GLY A 33 -9.27 13.64 1.04
CA GLY A 33 -9.90 12.46 0.49
C GLY A 33 -10.51 11.59 1.57
N TYR A 34 -10.75 10.35 1.24
CA TYR A 34 -11.05 9.31 2.22
C TYR A 34 -9.76 8.77 2.86
N VAL A 35 -8.62 8.94 2.20
CA VAL A 35 -7.31 8.46 2.66
C VAL A 35 -6.34 9.64 2.72
N ASP A 36 -5.97 10.02 3.93
CA ASP A 36 -5.05 11.12 4.18
C ASP A 36 -3.77 10.59 4.85
N ASP A 37 -2.70 10.51 4.05
CA ASP A 37 -1.39 9.99 4.47
C ASP A 37 -0.44 11.12 4.87
N PHE A 38 -0.63 11.69 6.06
CA PHE A 38 0.24 12.76 6.57
C PHE A 38 1.63 12.23 6.98
N ALA A 39 1.74 10.96 7.35
CA ALA A 39 3.02 10.34 7.67
C ALA A 39 3.84 9.93 6.42
N HIS A 40 3.26 10.02 5.22
CA HIS A 40 3.89 9.65 3.96
C HIS A 40 4.49 8.23 3.94
N VAL A 41 3.74 7.28 4.49
CA VAL A 41 4.16 5.87 4.61
C VAL A 41 3.41 4.92 3.68
N LEU A 42 2.44 5.43 2.92
CA LEU A 42 1.60 4.62 2.06
C LEU A 42 2.06 4.62 0.61
N GLU A 43 1.99 3.47 -0.02
CA GLU A 43 2.20 3.34 -1.45
C GLU A 43 1.04 3.97 -2.23
N PRO A 44 1.29 4.73 -3.31
CA PRO A 44 0.23 5.37 -4.09
C PRO A 44 -0.84 4.40 -4.60
N LYS A 45 -0.44 3.16 -4.91
CA LYS A 45 -1.34 2.09 -5.34
C LYS A 45 -2.33 1.69 -4.24
N ALA A 46 -1.84 1.54 -3.00
CA ALA A 46 -2.68 1.20 -1.86
C ALA A 46 -3.64 2.35 -1.51
N VAL A 47 -3.17 3.59 -1.58
CA VAL A 47 -4.01 4.78 -1.41
C VAL A 47 -5.15 4.76 -2.42
N ALA A 48 -4.86 4.59 -3.72
CA ALA A 48 -5.90 4.55 -4.76
C ALA A 48 -6.90 3.41 -4.57
N GLN A 49 -6.46 2.25 -4.07
CA GLN A 49 -7.34 1.13 -3.76
C GLN A 49 -8.26 1.44 -2.58
N MET A 50 -7.73 1.98 -1.50
CA MET A 50 -8.51 2.36 -0.33
C MET A 50 -9.50 3.49 -0.65
N GLU A 51 -9.07 4.50 -1.40
CA GLU A 51 -9.95 5.58 -1.90
C GLU A 51 -11.15 5.02 -2.66
N GLU A 52 -10.93 4.07 -3.58
CA GLU A 52 -12.00 3.46 -4.35
C GLU A 52 -12.95 2.63 -3.48
N ILE A 53 -12.42 1.87 -2.52
CA ILE A 53 -13.23 1.11 -1.56
C ILE A 53 -14.10 2.06 -0.73
N CYS A 54 -13.50 3.10 -0.15
CA CYS A 54 -14.20 4.08 0.68
C CYS A 54 -15.27 4.84 -0.11
N ARG A 55 -14.95 5.24 -1.34
CA ARG A 55 -15.89 5.88 -2.26
C ARG A 55 -17.10 4.99 -2.57
N GLN A 56 -16.88 3.69 -2.82
CA GLN A 56 -17.98 2.76 -3.05
C GLN A 56 -18.87 2.59 -1.82
N ILE A 57 -18.29 2.55 -0.63
CA ILE A 57 -19.01 2.47 0.65
C ILE A 57 -19.87 3.72 0.83
N ASP A 58 -19.32 4.90 0.58
CA ASP A 58 -20.08 6.15 0.70
C ASP A 58 -21.26 6.18 -0.28
N GLN A 59 -21.01 5.87 -1.54
CA GLN A 59 -22.06 5.94 -2.58
C GLN A 59 -23.13 4.85 -2.47
N LYS A 60 -22.74 3.59 -2.13
CA LYS A 60 -23.64 2.45 -2.16
C LYS A 60 -24.25 2.12 -0.79
N ALA A 61 -23.50 2.27 0.28
CA ALA A 61 -23.90 1.89 1.63
C ALA A 61 -24.24 3.09 2.54
N ARG A 62 -24.05 4.33 2.05
CA ARG A 62 -24.24 5.57 2.81
C ARG A 62 -23.52 5.52 4.16
N ALA A 63 -22.28 5.08 4.13
CA ALA A 63 -21.39 5.05 5.26
C ALA A 63 -20.04 5.60 4.82
N GLN A 64 -19.30 6.24 5.71
CA GLN A 64 -18.02 6.86 5.36
C GLN A 64 -16.90 6.21 6.13
N ILE A 65 -15.82 5.87 5.45
CA ILE A 65 -14.58 5.37 6.05
C ILE A 65 -13.51 6.40 5.76
N ALA A 66 -12.87 6.89 6.82
CA ALA A 66 -11.68 7.73 6.73
C ALA A 66 -10.46 6.93 7.17
N VAL A 67 -9.39 6.97 6.39
CA VAL A 67 -8.11 6.33 6.71
C VAL A 67 -7.07 7.42 6.87
N VAL A 68 -6.44 7.49 8.03
CA VAL A 68 -5.53 8.58 8.39
C VAL A 68 -4.24 8.01 8.95
N THR A 69 -3.11 8.45 8.42
CA THR A 69 -1.81 8.23 9.06
C THR A 69 -1.24 9.56 9.54
N ILE A 70 -0.65 9.55 10.72
CA ILE A 70 0.07 10.69 11.31
C ILE A 70 1.42 10.23 11.81
N HIS A 71 2.37 11.16 11.92
CA HIS A 71 3.67 10.85 12.52
C HIS A 71 3.53 10.49 13.99
N SER A 72 3.02 11.39 14.80
CA SER A 72 2.95 11.20 16.26
C SER A 72 1.72 11.85 16.87
N LEU A 73 1.31 11.32 18.02
CA LEU A 73 0.28 11.87 18.91
C LEU A 73 0.83 12.94 19.86
N ASP A 74 2.15 13.13 19.93
CA ASP A 74 2.87 14.03 20.84
C ASP A 74 2.49 13.81 22.34
N GLY A 75 2.41 12.55 22.72
CA GLY A 75 2.04 12.17 24.07
C GLY A 75 0.53 12.19 24.37
N SER A 76 -0.30 12.58 23.41
CA SER A 76 -1.75 12.49 23.55
C SER A 76 -2.21 11.02 23.58
N ASP A 77 -3.36 10.81 24.21
CA ASP A 77 -4.04 9.53 24.17
C ASP A 77 -4.69 9.31 22.80
N ILE A 78 -4.47 8.13 22.20
CA ILE A 78 -4.96 7.85 20.86
C ILE A 78 -6.49 7.79 20.78
N GLU A 79 -7.13 7.35 21.84
CA GLU A 79 -8.58 7.28 21.94
C GLU A 79 -9.18 8.69 21.89
N SER A 80 -8.72 9.57 22.74
CA SER A 80 -9.17 10.98 22.77
C SER A 80 -8.86 11.69 21.46
N TYR A 81 -7.66 11.47 20.91
CA TYR A 81 -7.26 12.05 19.63
C TYR A 81 -8.17 11.58 18.49
N ALA A 82 -8.49 10.29 18.42
CA ALA A 82 -9.36 9.74 17.39
C ALA A 82 -10.80 10.29 17.46
N VAL A 83 -11.37 10.38 18.68
CA VAL A 83 -12.71 10.97 18.91
C VAL A 83 -12.73 12.43 18.46
N ASP A 84 -11.73 13.22 18.83
CA ASP A 84 -11.65 14.64 18.48
C ASP A 84 -11.47 14.83 16.96
N LEU A 85 -10.63 14.01 16.33
CA LEU A 85 -10.44 14.03 14.87
C LEU A 85 -11.71 13.61 14.16
N PHE A 86 -12.37 12.54 14.59
CA PHE A 86 -13.63 12.05 14.05
C PHE A 86 -14.70 13.15 14.08
N LYS A 87 -14.86 13.79 15.24
CA LYS A 87 -15.81 14.86 15.46
C LYS A 87 -15.49 16.10 14.62
N LYS A 88 -14.21 16.49 14.57
CA LYS A 88 -13.77 17.65 13.79
C LYS A 88 -14.01 17.49 12.31
N TRP A 89 -13.71 16.32 11.78
CA TRP A 89 -13.93 16.02 10.37
C TRP A 89 -15.38 15.69 10.06
N GLY A 90 -16.16 15.29 11.08
CA GLY A 90 -17.56 14.92 10.92
C GLY A 90 -17.74 13.66 10.11
N ILE A 91 -16.93 12.63 10.36
CA ILE A 91 -16.91 11.38 9.59
C ILE A 91 -18.25 10.66 9.73
N GLY A 92 -18.89 10.37 8.59
CA GLY A 92 -20.25 9.81 8.53
C GLY A 92 -21.32 10.87 8.32
N ASP A 93 -22.50 10.43 7.95
CA ASP A 93 -23.66 11.30 7.78
C ASP A 93 -24.24 11.71 9.13
N LYS A 94 -24.64 12.98 9.26
CA LYS A 94 -25.18 13.54 10.52
C LYS A 94 -26.45 12.83 11.01
N ALA A 95 -27.26 12.34 10.12
CA ALA A 95 -28.53 11.71 10.47
C ALA A 95 -28.33 10.24 10.88
N SER A 96 -27.41 9.54 10.23
CA SER A 96 -27.20 8.11 10.40
C SER A 96 -25.99 7.77 11.30
N ASN A 97 -25.04 8.68 11.47
CA ASN A 97 -23.77 8.48 12.18
C ASN A 97 -22.98 7.23 11.71
N ARG A 98 -23.12 6.89 10.40
CA ARG A 98 -22.47 5.73 9.80
C ARG A 98 -21.06 6.11 9.32
N GLY A 99 -20.14 6.28 10.28
CA GLY A 99 -18.74 6.64 10.03
C GLY A 99 -17.75 5.68 10.67
N VAL A 100 -16.58 5.52 10.09
CA VAL A 100 -15.42 4.81 10.67
C VAL A 100 -14.18 5.64 10.41
N LEU A 101 -13.36 5.84 11.44
CA LEU A 101 -12.02 6.40 11.31
C LEU A 101 -11.00 5.29 11.62
N ILE A 102 -10.07 5.09 10.72
CA ILE A 102 -8.92 4.21 10.89
C ILE A 102 -7.69 5.11 11.02
N LEU A 103 -7.17 5.27 12.23
CA LEU A 103 -6.06 6.16 12.58
C LEU A 103 -4.82 5.37 12.97
N TYR A 104 -3.68 5.70 12.34
CA TYR A 104 -2.37 5.13 12.65
C TYR A 104 -1.39 6.25 12.99
N ALA A 105 -0.82 6.21 14.20
CA ALA A 105 0.29 7.04 14.66
C ALA A 105 1.58 6.22 14.55
N ILE A 106 2.36 6.51 13.52
CA ILE A 106 3.44 5.64 13.06
C ILE A 106 4.60 5.59 14.04
N ASP A 107 5.06 6.74 14.51
CA ASP A 107 6.22 6.84 15.42
C ASP A 107 5.86 6.32 16.82
N ASP A 108 4.60 6.48 17.25
CA ASP A 108 4.09 5.97 18.53
C ASP A 108 3.74 4.48 18.48
N ARG A 109 3.71 3.88 17.28
CA ARG A 109 3.28 2.49 17.02
C ARG A 109 1.90 2.20 17.63
N LYS A 110 0.98 3.11 17.45
CA LYS A 110 -0.39 3.01 17.93
C LYS A 110 -1.38 3.10 16.77
N ALA A 111 -2.44 2.31 16.87
CA ALA A 111 -3.55 2.32 15.93
C ALA A 111 -4.88 2.37 16.65
N ARG A 112 -5.84 3.08 16.08
CA ARG A 112 -7.21 3.16 16.58
C ARG A 112 -8.18 3.02 15.42
N ILE A 113 -9.22 2.23 15.62
CA ILE A 113 -10.42 2.26 14.79
C ILE A 113 -11.52 2.85 15.63
N GLU A 114 -11.99 4.04 15.27
CA GLU A 114 -13.11 4.71 15.92
C GLU A 114 -14.36 4.48 15.08
N VAL A 115 -15.46 4.08 15.74
CA VAL A 115 -16.71 3.70 15.07
C VAL A 115 -17.81 4.67 15.47
N GLY A 116 -18.52 5.22 14.49
CA GLY A 116 -19.68 6.06 14.72
C GLY A 116 -20.90 5.26 15.20
N TYR A 117 -21.76 5.89 15.96
CA TYR A 117 -22.91 5.27 16.61
C TYR A 117 -23.76 4.39 15.67
N GLY A 118 -23.93 4.80 14.42
CA GLY A 118 -24.75 4.08 13.45
C GLY A 118 -24.14 2.75 12.94
N LEU A 119 -22.86 2.52 13.24
CA LEU A 119 -22.17 1.29 12.83
C LEU A 119 -21.77 0.40 13.99
N GLU A 120 -21.89 0.84 15.26
CA GLU A 120 -21.58 0.02 16.44
C GLU A 120 -22.29 -1.35 16.45
N PRO A 121 -23.57 -1.46 16.03
CA PRO A 121 -24.25 -2.75 16.05
C PRO A 121 -23.61 -3.82 15.13
N ILE A 122 -22.95 -3.40 14.06
CA ILE A 122 -22.33 -4.30 13.07
C ILE A 122 -20.81 -4.35 13.17
N LEU A 123 -20.20 -3.31 13.73
CA LEU A 123 -18.76 -3.15 13.97
C LEU A 123 -18.47 -2.95 15.47
N PRO A 124 -18.85 -3.90 16.34
CA PRO A 124 -18.53 -3.80 17.77
C PRO A 124 -17.02 -3.90 18.01
N ASP A 125 -16.55 -3.37 19.14
CA ASP A 125 -15.13 -3.27 19.52
C ASP A 125 -14.33 -4.56 19.32
N GLY A 126 -14.92 -5.70 19.72
CA GLY A 126 -14.29 -7.01 19.55
C GLY A 126 -14.01 -7.38 18.09
N LYS A 127 -14.91 -6.99 17.18
CA LYS A 127 -14.77 -7.24 15.75
C LYS A 127 -13.69 -6.35 15.14
N VAL A 128 -13.75 -5.05 15.36
CA VAL A 128 -12.73 -4.13 14.84
C VAL A 128 -11.34 -4.40 15.45
N GLY A 129 -11.30 -4.82 16.72
CA GLY A 129 -10.09 -5.31 17.35
C GLY A 129 -9.50 -6.56 16.69
N SER A 130 -10.35 -7.43 16.11
CA SER A 130 -9.85 -8.57 15.34
C SER A 130 -9.18 -8.15 14.04
N PHE A 131 -9.70 -7.12 13.35
CA PHE A 131 -9.08 -6.58 12.13
C PHE A 131 -7.70 -6.00 12.41
N GLN A 132 -7.55 -5.29 13.52
CA GLN A 132 -6.25 -4.78 13.93
C GLN A 132 -5.27 -5.90 14.24
N ARG A 133 -5.69 -6.96 14.96
CA ARG A 133 -4.83 -8.12 15.23
C ARG A 133 -4.35 -8.80 13.94
N GLU A 134 -5.22 -8.92 12.93
CA GLU A 134 -4.82 -9.44 11.61
C GLU A 134 -3.77 -8.54 10.93
N ALA A 135 -3.81 -7.23 11.17
CA ALA A 135 -2.90 -6.25 10.56
C ALA A 135 -1.55 -6.12 11.29
N ILE A 136 -1.44 -6.50 12.59
CA ILE A 136 -0.22 -6.36 13.39
C ILE A 136 1.05 -6.94 12.70
N PRO A 137 1.04 -8.12 12.08
CA PRO A 137 2.24 -8.63 11.40
C PRO A 137 2.77 -7.70 10.31
N PHE A 138 1.87 -7.09 9.54
CA PHE A 138 2.22 -6.12 8.50
C PHE A 138 2.76 -4.83 9.11
N MET A 139 2.17 -4.34 10.19
CA MET A 139 2.65 -3.16 10.91
C MET A 139 4.05 -3.36 11.46
N ARG A 140 4.33 -4.52 12.07
CA ARG A 140 5.65 -4.88 12.60
C ARG A 140 6.73 -5.00 11.53
N SER A 141 6.36 -5.38 10.32
CA SER A 141 7.27 -5.42 9.18
C SER A 141 7.42 -4.08 8.46
N GLY A 142 6.73 -3.03 8.91
CA GLY A 142 6.73 -1.71 8.25
C GLY A 142 5.86 -1.63 6.99
N ASN A 143 5.09 -2.67 6.68
CA ASN A 143 4.19 -2.68 5.53
C ASN A 143 2.83 -2.06 5.90
N TYR A 144 2.83 -0.75 6.14
CA TYR A 144 1.63 0.00 6.55
C TYR A 144 0.56 0.02 5.46
N SER A 145 0.96 0.03 4.19
CA SER A 145 0.03 -0.03 3.05
C SER A 145 -0.85 -1.27 3.09
N GLN A 146 -0.24 -2.43 3.30
CA GLN A 146 -0.96 -3.71 3.40
C GLN A 146 -1.83 -3.76 4.66
N ALA A 147 -1.31 -3.28 5.79
CA ALA A 147 -2.03 -3.24 7.07
C ALA A 147 -3.33 -2.43 6.96
N LEU A 148 -3.22 -1.20 6.44
CA LEU A 148 -4.37 -0.29 6.31
C LEU A 148 -5.37 -0.77 5.26
N LEU A 149 -4.88 -1.28 4.12
CA LEU A 149 -5.74 -1.85 3.08
C LEU A 149 -6.55 -3.04 3.62
N LEU A 150 -5.93 -3.92 4.42
CA LEU A 150 -6.61 -5.05 5.05
C LEU A 150 -7.71 -4.55 6.00
N VAL A 151 -7.40 -3.62 6.90
CA VAL A 151 -8.36 -3.10 7.87
C VAL A 151 -9.51 -2.38 7.19
N ALA A 152 -9.22 -1.51 6.21
CA ALA A 152 -10.24 -0.80 5.43
C ALA A 152 -11.15 -1.76 4.67
N SER A 153 -10.58 -2.79 4.04
CA SER A 153 -11.36 -3.81 3.32
C SER A 153 -12.26 -4.60 4.26
N ARG A 154 -11.75 -5.03 5.43
CA ARG A 154 -12.56 -5.75 6.44
C ARG A 154 -13.74 -4.92 6.95
N ALA A 155 -13.50 -3.64 7.24
CA ALA A 155 -14.57 -2.73 7.65
C ALA A 155 -15.59 -2.52 6.53
N ALA A 156 -15.10 -2.30 5.31
CA ALA A 156 -15.95 -2.12 4.13
C ALA A 156 -16.81 -3.36 3.82
N ASP A 157 -16.26 -4.57 3.92
CA ASP A 157 -17.00 -5.83 3.70
C ASP A 157 -18.18 -5.98 4.67
N VAL A 158 -17.96 -5.63 5.95
CA VAL A 158 -19.04 -5.70 6.96
C VAL A 158 -20.13 -4.67 6.65
N ILE A 159 -19.76 -3.44 6.32
CA ILE A 159 -20.70 -2.38 5.98
C ILE A 159 -21.47 -2.70 4.70
N ALA A 160 -20.79 -3.20 3.69
CA ALA A 160 -21.41 -3.61 2.42
C ALA A 160 -22.42 -4.75 2.60
N LYS A 161 -22.06 -5.74 3.41
CA LYS A 161 -22.94 -6.86 3.75
C LYS A 161 -24.20 -6.40 4.49
N ASP A 162 -24.06 -5.48 5.46
CA ASP A 162 -25.18 -4.90 6.19
C ASP A 162 -26.12 -4.12 5.25
N ALA A 163 -25.57 -3.35 4.34
CA ALA A 163 -26.33 -2.59 3.37
C ALA A 163 -26.88 -3.43 2.19
N GLY A 164 -26.53 -4.73 2.09
CA GLY A 164 -26.91 -5.60 0.98
C GLY A 164 -26.30 -5.22 -0.36
N VAL A 165 -25.15 -4.52 -0.37
CA VAL A 165 -24.48 -4.06 -1.58
C VAL A 165 -23.21 -4.87 -1.86
N GLN A 166 -22.84 -4.97 -3.14
CA GLN A 166 -21.60 -5.60 -3.56
C GLN A 166 -20.57 -4.51 -3.89
N LEU A 167 -19.37 -4.66 -3.33
CA LEU A 167 -18.22 -3.87 -3.69
C LEU A 167 -17.61 -4.48 -4.95
N SER A 168 -17.37 -3.63 -5.95
CA SER A 168 -16.54 -4.03 -7.07
C SER A 168 -15.09 -4.02 -6.55
N THR A 169 -14.43 -5.17 -6.58
CA THR A 169 -12.98 -5.19 -6.33
C THR A 169 -12.36 -4.21 -7.31
N PRO A 170 -11.56 -3.25 -6.88
CA PRO A 170 -10.85 -2.39 -7.82
C PRO A 170 -10.02 -3.31 -8.71
N GLN A 171 -10.52 -3.54 -9.92
CA GLN A 171 -9.76 -4.27 -10.91
C GLN A 171 -8.63 -3.32 -11.25
N LEU A 172 -7.49 -3.51 -10.58
CA LEU A 172 -6.25 -2.89 -11.01
C LEU A 172 -6.19 -3.14 -12.51
N ALA A 173 -6.24 -2.07 -13.30
CA ALA A 173 -5.89 -2.18 -14.69
C ALA A 173 -4.60 -3.02 -14.72
N PRO A 174 -4.57 -4.14 -15.48
CA PRO A 174 -3.40 -4.99 -15.47
C PRO A 174 -2.21 -4.05 -15.66
N SER A 175 -1.30 -4.03 -14.68
CA SER A 175 -0.04 -3.32 -14.84
C SER A 175 0.47 -3.70 -16.21
N PRO A 176 0.94 -2.74 -17.05
CA PRO A 176 1.53 -3.11 -18.33
C PRO A 176 2.56 -4.17 -17.98
N THR A 177 2.27 -5.36 -18.40
CA THR A 177 2.99 -6.58 -18.10
C THR A 177 4.45 -6.31 -18.45
N GLY A 178 5.29 -6.11 -17.41
CA GLY A 178 6.67 -6.55 -17.53
C GLY A 178 6.60 -8.02 -17.97
N PRO A 179 7.61 -8.57 -18.66
CA PRO A 179 7.50 -9.88 -19.31
C PRO A 179 6.80 -10.83 -18.32
N GLN A 180 5.61 -11.29 -18.70
CA GLN A 180 4.94 -12.36 -17.96
C GLN A 180 5.97 -13.48 -17.90
N GLU A 181 6.50 -13.75 -16.72
CA GLU A 181 6.95 -15.10 -16.43
C GLU A 181 5.69 -15.96 -16.59
N GLN A 182 5.49 -16.43 -17.81
CA GLN A 182 4.58 -17.55 -18.02
C GLN A 182 4.98 -18.60 -16.98
N PRO A 183 4.04 -19.12 -16.20
CA PRO A 183 4.36 -20.27 -15.36
C PRO A 183 5.04 -21.25 -16.31
N ALA A 184 6.27 -21.62 -16.00
CA ALA A 184 7.07 -22.51 -16.80
C ALA A 184 6.15 -23.66 -17.20
N GLY A 185 5.66 -23.59 -18.43
CA GLY A 185 4.66 -24.53 -18.94
C GLY A 185 5.27 -25.89 -18.73
N GLY A 186 4.64 -26.72 -17.90
CA GLY A 186 5.06 -28.09 -17.74
C GLY A 186 5.30 -28.62 -19.14
N ILE A 187 6.50 -29.18 -19.40
CA ILE A 187 6.91 -29.65 -20.72
C ILE A 187 5.76 -30.51 -21.22
N SER A 188 5.03 -30.04 -22.25
CA SER A 188 3.89 -30.78 -22.78
C SER A 188 4.40 -32.15 -23.20
N VAL A 189 3.60 -33.18 -23.05
CA VAL A 189 3.95 -34.55 -23.49
C VAL A 189 4.46 -34.54 -24.94
N ALA A 190 3.89 -33.67 -25.78
CA ALA A 190 4.36 -33.42 -27.16
C ALA A 190 5.79 -32.84 -27.19
N GLY A 191 6.16 -31.96 -26.27
CA GLY A 191 7.53 -31.42 -26.15
C GLY A 191 8.54 -32.49 -25.71
N ILE A 192 8.15 -33.37 -24.78
CA ILE A 192 9.01 -34.50 -24.34
C ILE A 192 9.21 -35.47 -25.52
N VAL A 193 8.15 -35.81 -26.24
CA VAL A 193 8.23 -36.69 -27.43
C VAL A 193 9.12 -36.08 -28.50
N LEU A 194 9.01 -34.79 -28.78
CA LEU A 194 9.84 -34.09 -29.75
C LEU A 194 11.32 -34.11 -29.34
N VAL A 195 11.64 -33.87 -28.05
CA VAL A 195 13.01 -33.95 -27.53
C VAL A 195 13.56 -35.37 -27.67
N ILE A 196 12.78 -36.39 -27.34
CA ILE A 196 13.16 -37.81 -27.50
C ILE A 196 13.45 -38.14 -28.98
N ILE A 197 12.59 -37.68 -29.91
CA ILE A 197 12.78 -37.87 -31.34
C ILE A 197 14.08 -37.19 -31.81
N VAL A 198 14.35 -35.97 -31.39
CA VAL A 198 15.58 -35.24 -31.72
C VAL A 198 16.81 -35.98 -31.20
N ILE A 199 16.79 -36.45 -29.95
CA ILE A 199 17.88 -37.24 -29.36
C ILE A 199 18.07 -38.54 -30.16
N LEU A 200 17.01 -39.22 -30.54
CA LEU A 200 17.06 -40.47 -31.29
C LEU A 200 17.64 -40.27 -32.70
N VAL A 201 17.24 -39.18 -33.38
CA VAL A 201 17.78 -38.79 -34.66
C VAL A 201 19.27 -38.47 -34.60
N VAL A 202 19.72 -37.75 -33.55
CA VAL A 202 21.12 -37.43 -33.30
C VAL A 202 21.96 -38.67 -33.03
N LEU A 203 21.41 -39.62 -32.28
CA LEU A 203 22.11 -40.89 -31.94
C LEU A 203 22.20 -41.85 -33.14
N LEU A 204 21.18 -41.87 -34.02
CA LEU A 204 21.10 -42.77 -35.15
C LEU A 204 21.79 -42.23 -36.42
N THR A 205 22.09 -40.93 -36.49
CA THR A 205 22.76 -40.31 -37.64
C THR A 205 24.24 -40.05 -37.37
N PRO A 206 25.10 -40.06 -38.43
CA PRO A 206 26.53 -39.73 -38.27
C PRO A 206 26.80 -38.29 -37.82
N LEU A 207 25.75 -37.47 -37.64
CA LEU A 207 25.78 -36.09 -37.12
C LEU A 207 26.33 -36.01 -35.67
N ARG A 208 26.36 -37.11 -34.93
CA ARG A 208 26.93 -37.17 -33.57
C ARG A 208 28.39 -36.72 -33.52
N THR A 209 29.17 -37.03 -34.56
CA THR A 209 30.60 -36.65 -34.65
C THR A 209 30.76 -35.15 -34.90
N LEU A 210 29.86 -34.56 -35.70
CA LEU A 210 29.85 -33.12 -35.99
C LEU A 210 29.41 -32.30 -34.76
N LEU A 211 28.39 -32.75 -34.04
CA LEU A 211 27.93 -32.10 -32.80
C LEU A 211 28.96 -32.22 -31.67
N PHE A 212 29.61 -33.39 -31.56
CA PHE A 212 30.68 -33.57 -30.57
C PHE A 212 31.84 -32.61 -30.84
N TRP A 213 32.23 -32.44 -32.14
CA TRP A 213 33.28 -31.52 -32.52
C TRP A 213 32.91 -30.05 -32.30
N MET A 214 31.67 -29.68 -32.57
CA MET A 214 31.15 -28.33 -32.35
C MET A 214 31.05 -27.98 -30.85
N LEU A 215 30.60 -28.93 -30.01
CA LEU A 215 30.53 -28.76 -28.54
C LEU A 215 31.93 -28.70 -27.92
N PHE A 216 32.84 -29.56 -28.40
CA PHE A 216 34.22 -29.59 -27.91
C PHE A 216 34.98 -28.31 -28.28
N SER A 217 34.75 -27.75 -29.50
CA SER A 217 35.33 -26.48 -29.91
C SER A 217 34.79 -25.27 -29.11
N SER A 218 33.54 -25.32 -28.63
CA SER A 218 32.96 -24.27 -27.77
C SER A 218 33.54 -24.29 -26.34
N ILE A 219 33.91 -25.46 -25.85
CA ILE A 219 34.44 -25.60 -24.48
C ILE A 219 35.95 -25.35 -24.38
N PHE A 220 36.67 -25.72 -25.43
CA PHE A 220 38.13 -25.60 -25.47
C PHE A 220 38.72 -24.57 -26.44
N GLY A 221 37.86 -23.92 -27.26
CA GLY A 221 38.24 -22.86 -28.18
C GLY A 221 38.14 -21.48 -27.52
N GLY A 222 38.96 -21.21 -26.53
CA GLY A 222 39.15 -19.88 -25.99
C GLY A 222 40.00 -19.04 -26.92
N GLY A 223 39.49 -17.90 -27.38
CA GLY A 223 40.39 -16.92 -27.92
C GLY A 223 39.80 -15.97 -28.97
N ARG A 224 39.61 -14.75 -28.53
CA ARG A 224 39.93 -13.50 -29.22
C ARG A 224 39.10 -13.04 -30.44
N GLY A 225 38.54 -11.86 -30.20
CA GLY A 225 38.66 -10.80 -31.22
C GLY A 225 37.37 -10.14 -31.67
N GLY A 226 37.22 -8.83 -31.30
CA GLY A 226 36.73 -7.80 -32.20
C GLY A 226 35.21 -7.71 -32.35
N GLY A 227 34.52 -6.75 -31.79
CA GLY A 227 34.61 -5.34 -32.11
C GLY A 227 33.57 -4.97 -33.18
N TYR A 228 32.86 -3.85 -32.91
CA TYR A 228 31.86 -3.11 -33.72
C TYR A 228 30.43 -3.45 -33.28
N GLY A 229 29.68 -2.52 -32.76
CA GLY A 229 29.55 -1.11 -33.12
C GLY A 229 28.09 -0.79 -33.25
N GLY A 230 27.60 0.17 -32.46
CA GLY A 230 26.70 1.21 -32.92
C GLY A 230 25.22 0.87 -33.05
N GLY A 231 24.41 1.64 -32.36
CA GLY A 231 23.03 1.83 -32.75
C GLY A 231 22.18 2.28 -31.56
N GLY A 232 22.34 3.53 -31.11
CA GLY A 232 21.34 4.21 -30.26
C GLY A 232 20.10 4.53 -31.09
N TRP A 233 18.97 4.35 -30.47
CA TRP A 233 17.69 5.01 -30.78
C TRP A 233 17.05 5.19 -29.42
N GLY A 234 16.96 6.33 -28.86
CA GLY A 234 16.24 7.49 -29.30
C GLY A 234 14.83 7.42 -28.78
N GLY A 235 14.58 8.02 -27.59
CA GLY A 235 13.57 8.96 -27.26
C GLY A 235 12.11 8.56 -27.54
N GLY A 236 11.33 8.57 -26.47
CA GLY A 236 9.89 8.55 -26.57
C GLY A 236 9.28 8.69 -25.20
N GLY A 237 9.40 9.88 -24.61
CA GLY A 237 8.59 10.26 -23.47
C GLY A 237 7.15 10.42 -23.94
N PHE A 238 6.25 9.63 -23.38
CA PHE A 238 4.83 9.95 -23.39
C PHE A 238 4.37 10.12 -21.94
N GLY A 239 4.37 11.38 -21.51
CA GLY A 239 3.54 11.83 -20.43
C GLY A 239 2.09 11.70 -20.85
N GLY A 240 1.42 10.67 -20.36
CA GLY A 240 -0.03 10.50 -20.43
C GLY A 240 -0.58 10.67 -19.04
N GLY A 241 -0.81 11.91 -18.62
CA GLY A 241 -1.65 12.24 -17.49
C GLY A 241 -3.10 11.86 -17.83
N GLY A 242 -3.50 10.65 -17.56
CA GLY A 242 -4.89 10.23 -17.51
C GLY A 242 -5.50 10.75 -16.22
N GLY A 243 -6.04 11.97 -16.26
CA GLY A 243 -6.94 12.45 -15.22
C GLY A 243 -8.19 11.58 -15.26
N PHE A 244 -8.30 10.66 -14.31
CA PHE A 244 -9.58 10.06 -13.97
C PHE A 244 -10.42 11.19 -13.38
N GLY A 245 -11.48 11.59 -14.09
CA GLY A 245 -12.53 12.47 -13.59
C GLY A 245 -13.18 11.80 -12.39
N GLY A 246 -12.58 11.95 -11.21
CA GLY A 246 -13.16 11.58 -9.96
C GLY A 246 -14.27 12.58 -9.66
N SER A 247 -15.46 12.10 -9.36
CA SER A 247 -16.41 12.85 -8.56
C SER A 247 -15.66 13.24 -7.29
N GLY A 248 -15.36 14.55 -7.16
CA GLY A 248 -14.50 15.04 -6.11
C GLY A 248 -15.03 14.64 -4.73
N PHE A 249 -14.14 14.35 -3.81
CA PHE A 249 -14.46 14.15 -2.41
C PHE A 249 -15.19 15.42 -1.90
N GLY A 250 -16.46 15.24 -1.55
CA GLY A 250 -17.33 16.36 -1.13
C GLY A 250 -17.19 16.73 0.35
N GLY A 251 -16.27 16.09 1.09
CA GLY A 251 -16.15 16.19 2.54
C GLY A 251 -16.99 15.16 3.28
N PHE A 252 -16.78 15.04 4.60
CA PHE A 252 -17.56 14.18 5.48
C PHE A 252 -18.87 14.84 5.90
N GLY A 253 -19.89 14.04 6.23
CA GLY A 253 -21.27 14.46 6.38
C GLY A 253 -21.70 14.95 7.77
N GLY A 254 -20.78 15.06 8.74
CA GLY A 254 -21.08 15.58 10.08
C GLY A 254 -21.54 14.54 11.10
N GLY A 255 -21.15 13.27 10.94
CA GLY A 255 -21.40 12.18 11.89
C GLY A 255 -20.68 12.35 13.22
N SER A 256 -21.06 11.54 14.20
CA SER A 256 -20.48 11.52 15.55
C SER A 256 -20.23 10.10 16.05
N SER A 257 -19.26 9.96 16.94
CA SER A 257 -18.93 8.73 17.66
C SER A 257 -18.94 8.96 19.18
N GLY A 258 -19.04 7.89 19.94
CA GLY A 258 -19.01 7.92 21.40
C GLY A 258 -17.76 7.28 22.01
N GLY A 259 -16.72 7.05 21.21
CA GLY A 259 -15.53 6.34 21.66
C GLY A 259 -15.63 4.82 21.48
N GLY A 260 -16.64 4.32 20.75
CA GLY A 260 -16.71 2.93 20.32
C GLY A 260 -15.58 2.59 19.35
N GLY A 261 -15.04 1.38 19.43
CA GLY A 261 -13.94 0.96 18.58
C GLY A 261 -12.86 0.18 19.31
N ALA A 262 -11.67 0.06 18.73
CA ALA A 262 -10.57 -0.65 19.34
C ALA A 262 -9.23 0.03 19.06
N SER A 263 -8.33 -0.04 20.02
CA SER A 263 -6.94 0.39 19.91
C SER A 263 -5.99 -0.79 19.93
N SER A 264 -4.84 -0.64 19.29
CA SER A 264 -3.75 -1.60 19.33
C SER A 264 -2.39 -0.91 19.25
N SER A 265 -1.36 -1.65 19.60
CA SER A 265 0.05 -1.26 19.42
C SER A 265 0.83 -2.42 18.83
N TRP A 266 1.97 -2.11 18.19
CA TRP A 266 2.81 -3.11 17.52
C TRP A 266 4.30 -2.92 17.76
#